data_bbb193b8b8a50ce1786e5e7ee18497cb
#
_entry.id   bbb193b8b8a50ce1786e5e7ee18497cb
#
_cell.length_a   1.000
_cell.length_b   1.000
_cell.length_c   1.000
_cell.angle_alpha   90.00
_cell.angle_beta   90.00
_cell.angle_gamma   90.00
#
_symmetry.space_group_name_H-M   'P 1'
#
loop_
_entity.id
_entity.type
_entity.pdbx_description
1 polymer ?
#
loop_
_entity_poly.entity_id
_entity_poly.type
_entity_poly.pdbx_seq_one_letter_code
_entity_poly.pdbx_strand_id
1 'polypeptide(L)'
;MTALSWAWLATPVGPVAVGCSADGVAQVRYGMPASTLPDSTLPDSTLSDDAAGRKLATAARQQLTEYFRGQRTAFDLPVDWSGTAGPQREVLQILDRSVRYGQTITYGALAAAAGLTAGEATLPARAVGQIMGSNPIPVIIACHRVVASDGLGGYSGGAGTEVKRWLLILEGSLPPTLDWQPMGPQADRADS
;
A
#
# COMPACT_ATOMS: atom_id res chain seq x y z
N MET A 1 5.32 -7.36 20.75
CA MET A 1 4.81 -6.58 19.59
C MET A 1 5.45 -5.21 19.69
N THR A 2 6.25 -4.80 18.72
CA THR A 2 6.88 -3.47 18.69
C THR A 2 5.77 -2.43 18.53
N ALA A 3 5.78 -1.39 19.37
CA ALA A 3 4.85 -0.28 19.24
C ALA A 3 5.16 0.48 17.93
N LEU A 4 4.13 0.75 17.12
CA LEU A 4 4.28 1.50 15.87
C LEU A 4 3.93 2.97 16.09
N SER A 5 4.73 3.83 15.51
CA SER A 5 4.40 5.26 15.35
C SER A 5 3.52 5.43 14.11
N TRP A 6 2.37 6.06 14.28
CA TRP A 6 1.39 6.20 13.20
C TRP A 6 1.33 7.63 12.67
N ALA A 7 1.10 7.76 11.36
CA ALA A 7 0.72 9.01 10.74
C ALA A 7 -0.50 8.78 9.84
N TRP A 8 -1.36 9.80 9.77
CA TRP A 8 -2.60 9.77 9.00
C TRP A 8 -2.55 10.78 7.85
N LEU A 9 -3.22 10.44 6.73
CA LEU A 9 -3.38 11.34 5.60
C LEU A 9 -4.74 11.13 4.92
N ALA A 10 -5.37 12.23 4.50
CA ALA A 10 -6.50 12.19 3.60
C ALA A 10 -5.99 11.96 2.17
N THR A 11 -6.59 11.00 1.46
CA THR A 11 -6.21 10.69 0.08
C THR A 11 -7.44 10.63 -0.83
N PRO A 12 -7.25 10.73 -2.15
CA PRO A 12 -8.35 10.56 -3.11
C PRO A 12 -9.07 9.21 -3.02
N VAL A 13 -8.43 8.19 -2.46
CA VAL A 13 -9.02 6.84 -2.27
C VAL A 13 -9.54 6.61 -0.84
N GLY A 14 -9.72 7.68 -0.08
CA GLY A 14 -10.13 7.64 1.33
C GLY A 14 -8.96 7.82 2.30
N PRO A 15 -9.24 7.83 3.60
CA PRO A 15 -8.22 8.01 4.62
C PRO A 15 -7.24 6.83 4.64
N VAL A 16 -5.96 7.14 4.78
CA VAL A 16 -4.87 6.17 4.89
C VAL A 16 -4.07 6.44 6.16
N ALA A 17 -3.71 5.39 6.88
CA ALA A 17 -2.79 5.46 8.01
C ALA A 17 -1.53 4.64 7.70
N VAL A 18 -0.36 5.19 8.04
CA VAL A 18 0.93 4.50 7.91
C VAL A 18 1.56 4.34 9.28
N GLY A 19 1.94 3.10 9.63
CA GLY A 19 2.58 2.71 10.87
C GLY A 19 4.04 2.33 10.63
N CYS A 20 4.94 2.95 11.39
CA CYS A 20 6.38 2.72 11.29
C CYS A 20 6.95 2.25 12.63
N SER A 21 7.87 1.30 12.56
CA SER A 21 8.81 0.97 13.64
C SER A 21 10.09 1.80 13.48
N ALA A 22 11.07 1.58 14.36
CA ALA A 22 12.42 2.14 14.21
C ALA A 22 13.13 1.64 12.94
N ASP A 23 12.75 0.43 12.44
CA ASP A 23 13.39 -0.23 11.30
C ASP A 23 12.77 0.15 9.96
N GLY A 24 11.54 0.70 9.94
CA GLY A 24 10.89 1.09 8.69
C GLY A 24 9.38 1.12 8.73
N VAL A 25 8.77 1.24 7.55
CA VAL A 25 7.32 1.12 7.38
C VAL A 25 6.90 -0.33 7.58
N ALA A 26 6.04 -0.56 8.56
CA ALA A 26 5.54 -1.87 8.95
C ALA A 26 4.11 -2.13 8.47
N GLN A 27 3.27 -1.08 8.37
CA GLN A 27 1.87 -1.23 7.99
C GLN A 27 1.35 -0.01 7.24
N VAL A 28 0.44 -0.26 6.30
CA VAL A 28 -0.42 0.77 5.68
C VAL A 28 -1.86 0.28 5.75
N ARG A 29 -2.77 1.12 6.23
CA ARG A 29 -4.18 0.78 6.41
C ARG A 29 -5.09 1.80 5.73
N TYR A 30 -6.08 1.30 5.02
CA TYR A 30 -7.15 2.11 4.44
C TYR A 30 -8.34 2.24 5.38
N GLY A 31 -9.10 3.32 5.23
CA GLY A 31 -10.40 3.48 5.90
C GLY A 31 -10.31 3.77 7.40
N MET A 32 -9.12 3.98 7.96
CA MET A 32 -8.98 4.34 9.37
C MET A 32 -9.16 5.85 9.53
N PRO A 33 -10.27 6.32 10.14
CA PRO A 33 -10.40 7.73 10.46
C PRO A 33 -9.37 8.14 11.53
N ALA A 34 -8.93 9.39 11.48
CA ALA A 34 -7.93 9.93 12.41
C ALA A 34 -8.31 9.67 13.89
N SER A 35 -9.60 9.70 14.21
CA SER A 35 -10.12 9.47 15.57
C SER A 35 -9.95 8.05 16.11
N THR A 36 -9.66 7.07 15.25
CA THR A 36 -9.43 5.65 15.65
C THR A 36 -7.97 5.30 15.83
N LEU A 37 -7.08 6.22 15.48
CA LEU A 37 -5.66 6.03 15.69
C LEU A 37 -5.33 6.29 17.17
N PRO A 38 -4.40 5.57 17.78
CA PRO A 38 -3.87 5.92 19.09
C PRO A 38 -3.44 7.40 19.10
N ASP A 39 -3.56 8.08 20.21
CA ASP A 39 -3.20 9.51 20.39
C ASP A 39 -1.80 9.89 19.89
N SER A 40 -0.95 8.88 19.61
CA SER A 40 0.37 9.02 18.98
C SER A 40 0.36 9.56 17.55
N THR A 41 -0.82 9.75 16.93
CA THR A 41 -0.95 10.17 15.53
C THR A 41 -1.18 11.65 15.31
N LEU A 42 -1.48 12.40 16.37
CA LEU A 42 -1.48 13.85 16.28
C LEU A 42 -0.05 14.35 16.08
N PRO A 43 0.18 15.46 15.36
CA PRO A 43 1.52 15.96 15.04
C PRO A 43 2.42 16.15 16.26
N ASP A 44 1.87 16.12 17.47
CA ASP A 44 2.54 16.43 18.74
C ASP A 44 2.38 15.32 19.79
N SER A 45 1.89 14.10 19.44
CA SER A 45 1.67 13.07 20.44
C SER A 45 2.95 12.30 20.75
N THR A 46 3.39 12.48 21.97
CA THR A 46 4.65 11.98 22.57
C THR A 46 4.55 10.55 23.14
N LEU A 47 3.58 9.73 22.74
CA LEU A 47 3.27 8.46 23.40
C LEU A 47 4.10 7.24 22.92
N SER A 48 4.96 7.39 21.92
CA SER A 48 5.99 6.38 21.63
C SER A 48 7.35 7.00 21.94
N ASP A 49 8.12 6.37 22.82
CA ASP A 49 9.53 6.73 23.07
C ASP A 49 10.42 6.53 21.83
N ASP A 50 9.87 5.99 20.75
CA ASP A 50 10.56 5.75 19.50
C ASP A 50 10.59 6.99 18.59
N ALA A 51 11.60 7.83 18.79
CA ALA A 51 11.84 9.00 17.94
C ALA A 51 12.15 8.63 16.49
N ALA A 52 12.75 7.47 16.23
CA ALA A 52 13.06 7.00 14.87
C ALA A 52 11.77 6.63 14.12
N GLY A 53 10.89 5.85 14.75
CA GLY A 53 9.59 5.51 14.17
C GLY A 53 8.72 6.73 13.88
N ARG A 54 8.71 7.74 14.76
CA ARG A 54 7.98 9.01 14.50
C ARG A 54 8.54 9.77 13.30
N LYS A 55 9.86 9.86 13.18
CA LYS A 55 10.51 10.49 12.03
C LYS A 55 10.16 9.76 10.73
N LEU A 56 10.18 8.43 10.74
CA LEU A 56 9.81 7.60 9.60
C LEU A 56 8.33 7.76 9.25
N ALA A 57 7.42 7.79 10.22
CA ALA A 57 5.99 7.97 9.98
C ALA A 57 5.71 9.34 9.34
N THR A 58 6.40 10.40 9.77
CA THR A 58 6.30 11.73 9.16
C THR A 58 6.80 11.73 7.72
N ALA A 59 7.96 11.12 7.45
CA ALA A 59 8.51 10.99 6.10
C ALA A 59 7.60 10.15 5.19
N ALA A 60 7.05 9.04 5.71
CA ALA A 60 6.14 8.19 4.98
C ALA A 60 4.84 8.92 4.62
N ARG A 61 4.26 9.69 5.54
CA ARG A 61 3.09 10.54 5.27
C ARG A 61 3.39 11.55 4.16
N GLN A 62 4.54 12.23 4.22
CA GLN A 62 4.93 13.18 3.19
C GLN A 62 5.03 12.51 1.83
N GLN A 63 5.78 11.40 1.72
CA GLN A 63 6.00 10.70 0.45
C GLN A 63 4.70 10.10 -0.11
N LEU A 64 3.81 9.56 0.73
CA LEU A 64 2.49 9.11 0.31
C LEU A 64 1.63 10.27 -0.19
N THR A 65 1.68 11.44 0.46
CA THR A 65 0.97 12.64 0.00
C THR A 65 1.45 13.07 -1.40
N GLU A 66 2.76 13.09 -1.62
CA GLU A 66 3.36 13.39 -2.93
C GLU A 66 2.95 12.36 -3.99
N TYR A 67 2.95 11.06 -3.63
CA TYR A 67 2.53 9.98 -4.54
C TYR A 67 1.06 10.12 -4.96
N PHE A 68 0.14 10.32 -4.02
CA PHE A 68 -1.28 10.50 -4.32
C PHE A 68 -1.59 11.78 -5.12
N ARG A 69 -0.67 12.74 -5.14
CA ARG A 69 -0.71 13.93 -6.00
C ARG A 69 -0.03 13.74 -7.36
N GLY A 70 0.50 12.56 -7.65
CA GLY A 70 1.26 12.28 -8.88
C GLY A 70 2.64 12.97 -8.93
N GLN A 71 3.16 13.44 -7.81
CA GLN A 71 4.44 14.16 -7.70
C GLN A 71 5.61 13.23 -7.36
N ARG A 72 5.33 11.96 -7.06
CA ARG A 72 6.32 10.95 -6.68
C ARG A 72 6.02 9.63 -7.37
N THR A 73 7.06 8.98 -7.89
CA THR A 73 6.97 7.69 -8.59
C THR A 73 7.70 6.55 -7.88
N ALA A 74 8.45 6.84 -6.82
CA ALA A 74 9.17 5.86 -6.02
C ALA A 74 9.25 6.29 -4.55
N PHE A 75 9.21 5.35 -3.64
CA PHE A 75 9.37 5.59 -2.20
C PHE A 75 10.83 5.39 -1.79
N ASP A 76 11.35 6.34 -1.02
CA ASP A 76 12.66 6.28 -0.36
C ASP A 76 12.43 6.09 1.15
N LEU A 77 11.94 4.90 1.49
CA LEU A 77 11.55 4.51 2.84
C LEU A 77 12.05 3.10 3.13
N PRO A 78 12.70 2.87 4.26
CA PRO A 78 12.99 1.51 4.68
C PRO A 78 11.68 0.77 4.98
N VAL A 79 11.65 -0.52 4.68
CA VAL A 79 10.51 -1.40 4.94
C VAL A 79 10.86 -2.35 6.08
N ASP A 80 10.03 -2.35 7.11
CA ASP A 80 10.10 -3.33 8.19
C ASP A 80 9.40 -4.62 7.76
N TRP A 81 10.18 -5.62 7.40
CA TRP A 81 9.71 -6.94 6.97
C TRP A 81 9.36 -7.89 8.12
N SER A 82 9.46 -7.46 9.38
CA SER A 82 9.23 -8.34 10.55
C SER A 82 7.82 -8.94 10.58
N GLY A 83 6.83 -8.22 10.05
CA GLY A 83 5.44 -8.67 9.94
C GLY A 83 5.18 -9.68 8.81
N THR A 84 6.21 -10.09 8.05
CA THR A 84 6.10 -11.04 6.94
C THR A 84 7.10 -12.19 7.10
N ALA A 85 6.83 -13.35 6.51
CA ALA A 85 7.72 -14.52 6.59
C ALA A 85 7.57 -15.43 5.38
N GLY A 86 8.57 -16.29 5.14
CA GLY A 86 8.55 -17.35 4.12
C GLY A 86 8.18 -16.82 2.73
N PRO A 87 7.36 -17.58 1.97
CA PRO A 87 7.00 -17.22 0.60
C PRO A 87 6.32 -15.85 0.47
N GLN A 88 5.56 -15.41 1.49
CA GLN A 88 4.94 -14.07 1.48
C GLN A 88 6.01 -12.98 1.37
N ARG A 89 7.03 -13.03 2.24
CA ARG A 89 8.12 -12.05 2.22
C ARG A 89 8.86 -12.07 0.90
N GLU A 90 9.20 -13.25 0.40
CA GLU A 90 9.95 -13.40 -0.86
C GLU A 90 9.20 -12.80 -2.05
N VAL A 91 7.91 -13.13 -2.20
CA VAL A 91 7.07 -12.60 -3.30
C VAL A 91 6.91 -11.08 -3.20
N LEU A 92 6.67 -10.54 -2.00
CA LEU A 92 6.54 -9.10 -1.79
C LEU A 92 7.86 -8.36 -2.09
N GLN A 93 9.00 -8.92 -1.72
CA GLN A 93 10.31 -8.35 -2.03
C GLN A 93 10.64 -8.41 -3.53
N ILE A 94 10.23 -9.47 -4.22
CA ILE A 94 10.39 -9.58 -5.69
C ILE A 94 9.51 -8.52 -6.36
N LEU A 95 8.26 -8.38 -5.96
CA LEU A 95 7.36 -7.36 -6.48
C LEU A 95 7.97 -5.97 -6.33
N ASP A 96 8.44 -5.63 -5.13
CA ASP A 96 9.04 -4.33 -4.80
C ASP A 96 10.25 -3.99 -5.69
N ARG A 97 11.10 -4.98 -5.93
CA ARG A 97 12.32 -4.79 -6.73
C ARG A 97 12.09 -4.79 -8.24
N SER A 98 11.09 -5.51 -8.73
CA SER A 98 10.95 -5.80 -10.17
C SER A 98 9.87 -5.00 -10.88
N VAL A 99 8.86 -4.47 -10.19
CA VAL A 99 7.72 -3.80 -10.82
C VAL A 99 7.68 -2.31 -10.45
N ARG A 100 8.06 -1.47 -11.39
CA ARG A 100 8.18 -0.02 -11.19
C ARG A 100 6.85 0.70 -11.42
N TYR A 101 6.80 1.97 -11.04
CA TYR A 101 5.70 2.87 -11.33
C TYR A 101 5.33 2.85 -12.82
N GLY A 102 4.04 2.76 -13.13
CA GLY A 102 3.54 2.67 -14.50
C GLY A 102 3.68 1.28 -15.14
N GLN A 103 4.15 0.28 -14.42
CA GLN A 103 4.26 -1.10 -14.90
C GLN A 103 3.28 -2.01 -14.18
N THR A 104 2.89 -3.09 -14.84
CA THR A 104 2.09 -4.16 -14.25
C THR A 104 2.75 -5.52 -14.47
N ILE A 105 2.42 -6.48 -13.64
CA ILE A 105 2.82 -7.89 -13.78
C ILE A 105 1.60 -8.77 -13.54
N THR A 106 1.51 -9.91 -14.25
CA THR A 106 0.41 -10.85 -13.96
C THR A 106 0.73 -11.71 -12.73
N TYR A 107 -0.33 -12.21 -12.05
CA TYR A 107 -0.17 -13.14 -10.93
C TYR A 107 0.70 -14.34 -11.31
N GLY A 108 0.54 -14.89 -12.53
CA GLY A 108 1.32 -16.01 -13.03
C GLY A 108 2.80 -15.65 -13.27
N ALA A 109 3.06 -14.48 -13.86
CA ALA A 109 4.42 -14.01 -14.09
C ALA A 109 5.18 -13.73 -12.79
N LEU A 110 4.49 -13.14 -11.79
CA LEU A 110 5.08 -12.91 -10.46
C LEU A 110 5.34 -14.24 -9.74
N ALA A 111 4.44 -15.23 -9.87
CA ALA A 111 4.65 -16.57 -9.34
C ALA A 111 5.90 -17.22 -9.95
N ALA A 112 6.05 -17.15 -11.26
CA ALA A 112 7.23 -17.67 -11.96
C ALA A 112 8.53 -16.97 -11.53
N ALA A 113 8.50 -15.63 -11.41
CA ALA A 113 9.63 -14.84 -10.93
C ALA A 113 10.03 -15.19 -9.49
N ALA A 114 9.06 -15.61 -8.66
CA ALA A 114 9.29 -16.05 -7.30
C ALA A 114 9.64 -17.56 -7.19
N GLY A 115 9.77 -18.27 -8.29
CA GLY A 115 10.07 -19.71 -8.28
C GLY A 115 8.95 -20.57 -7.67
N LEU A 116 7.72 -20.06 -7.60
CA LEU A 116 6.59 -20.83 -7.08
C LEU A 116 6.17 -21.89 -8.10
N THR A 117 6.22 -23.13 -7.70
CA THR A 117 5.76 -24.28 -8.49
C THR A 117 4.36 -24.69 -8.10
N ALA A 118 3.66 -25.39 -9.00
CA ALA A 118 2.35 -25.96 -8.69
C ALA A 118 2.50 -26.99 -7.56
N GLY A 119 1.81 -26.74 -6.45
CA GLY A 119 1.66 -27.70 -5.37
C GLY A 119 0.38 -28.49 -5.54
N GLU A 120 0.21 -29.56 -4.74
CA GLU A 120 -0.98 -30.44 -4.82
C GLU A 120 -2.30 -29.69 -4.52
N ALA A 121 -2.25 -28.58 -3.77
CA ALA A 121 -3.45 -27.89 -3.26
C ALA A 121 -3.71 -26.51 -3.89
N THR A 122 -2.73 -25.86 -4.55
CA THR A 122 -2.90 -24.46 -4.97
C THR A 122 -2.11 -24.13 -6.21
N LEU A 123 -2.77 -23.54 -7.20
CA LEU A 123 -2.09 -22.98 -8.39
C LEU A 123 -1.20 -21.80 -7.98
N PRO A 124 0.02 -21.65 -8.56
CA PRO A 124 0.97 -20.59 -8.20
C PRO A 124 0.39 -19.17 -8.27
N ALA A 125 -0.38 -18.85 -9.30
CA ALA A 125 -1.05 -17.57 -9.44
C ALA A 125 -2.06 -17.30 -8.30
N ARG A 126 -2.76 -18.33 -7.81
CA ARG A 126 -3.69 -18.22 -6.68
C ARG A 126 -2.96 -17.98 -5.36
N ALA A 127 -1.81 -18.64 -5.18
CA ALA A 127 -0.94 -18.40 -4.01
C ALA A 127 -0.46 -16.94 -3.97
N VAL A 128 -0.02 -16.40 -5.12
CA VAL A 128 0.33 -14.96 -5.24
C VAL A 128 -0.89 -14.09 -4.92
N GLY A 129 -2.08 -14.44 -5.40
CA GLY A 129 -3.31 -13.71 -5.07
C GLY A 129 -3.59 -13.61 -3.56
N GLN A 130 -3.39 -14.72 -2.83
CA GLN A 130 -3.51 -14.73 -1.36
C GLN A 130 -2.45 -13.86 -0.69
N ILE A 131 -1.20 -13.91 -1.16
CA ILE A 131 -0.10 -13.07 -0.67
C ILE A 131 -0.41 -11.59 -0.91
N MET A 132 -0.89 -11.22 -2.11
CA MET A 132 -1.29 -9.83 -2.41
C MET A 132 -2.43 -9.38 -1.50
N GLY A 133 -3.40 -10.26 -1.21
CA GLY A 133 -4.53 -9.98 -0.32
C GLY A 133 -4.13 -9.76 1.14
N SER A 134 -3.00 -10.31 1.56
CA SER A 134 -2.44 -10.17 2.92
C SER A 134 -1.23 -9.23 3.01
N ASN A 135 -0.96 -8.43 1.96
CA ASN A 135 0.13 -7.45 1.97
C ASN A 135 -0.10 -6.42 3.10
N PRO A 136 0.80 -6.32 4.10
CA PRO A 136 0.63 -5.37 5.21
C PRO A 136 0.95 -3.93 4.84
N ILE A 137 1.61 -3.69 3.69
CA ILE A 137 2.16 -2.38 3.32
C ILE A 137 1.70 -1.99 1.89
N PRO A 138 0.38 -2.00 1.59
CA PRO A 138 -0.11 -1.65 0.25
C PRO A 138 0.30 -0.23 -0.14
N VAL A 139 0.32 0.06 -1.43
CA VAL A 139 0.84 1.26 -2.08
C VAL A 139 2.37 1.31 -2.10
N ILE A 140 3.03 1.23 -0.96
CA ILE A 140 4.50 1.21 -0.88
C ILE A 140 5.01 -0.08 -1.51
N ILE A 141 4.50 -1.24 -1.05
CA ILE A 141 4.65 -2.51 -1.78
C ILE A 141 3.45 -2.65 -2.69
N ALA A 142 3.66 -2.38 -3.97
CA ALA A 142 2.62 -2.04 -4.93
C ALA A 142 1.82 -3.26 -5.44
N CYS A 143 1.09 -3.95 -4.54
CA CYS A 143 0.25 -5.09 -4.89
C CYS A 143 -0.87 -4.74 -5.89
N HIS A 144 -1.24 -3.46 -6.04
CA HIS A 144 -2.15 -2.99 -7.08
C HIS A 144 -1.60 -3.17 -8.51
N ARG A 145 -0.27 -3.26 -8.70
CA ARG A 145 0.37 -3.53 -9.99
C ARG A 145 0.30 -4.99 -10.42
N VAL A 146 -0.15 -5.90 -9.55
CA VAL A 146 -0.32 -7.32 -9.88
C VAL A 146 -1.72 -7.55 -10.41
N VAL A 147 -1.85 -7.93 -11.69
CA VAL A 147 -3.11 -8.01 -12.43
C VAL A 147 -3.40 -9.44 -12.90
N ALA A 148 -4.65 -9.72 -13.26
CA ALA A 148 -4.99 -10.96 -13.94
C ALA A 148 -4.61 -10.89 -15.42
N SER A 149 -4.49 -12.04 -16.08
CA SER A 149 -4.18 -12.10 -17.52
C SER A 149 -5.30 -11.54 -18.40
N ASP A 150 -6.50 -11.51 -17.86
CA ASP A 150 -7.75 -11.12 -18.55
C ASP A 150 -8.44 -9.90 -17.92
N GLY A 151 -7.77 -9.19 -17.00
CA GLY A 151 -8.35 -8.02 -16.35
C GLY A 151 -7.60 -7.54 -15.12
N LEU A 152 -8.26 -6.74 -14.29
CA LEU A 152 -7.63 -6.15 -13.10
C LEU A 152 -7.28 -7.18 -12.02
N GLY A 153 -8.05 -8.26 -11.92
CA GLY A 153 -7.98 -9.15 -10.78
C GLY A 153 -8.50 -8.51 -9.48
N GLY A 154 -8.34 -9.20 -8.35
CA GLY A 154 -8.79 -8.74 -7.05
C GLY A 154 -7.89 -7.66 -6.43
N TYR A 155 -8.44 -6.99 -5.40
CA TYR A 155 -7.70 -6.09 -4.51
C TYR A 155 -8.40 -6.01 -3.15
N SER A 156 -7.64 -6.04 -2.06
CA SER A 156 -8.16 -6.03 -0.69
C SER A 156 -8.06 -4.66 0.00
N GLY A 157 -7.38 -3.69 -0.61
CA GLY A 157 -7.19 -2.37 -0.04
C GLY A 157 -8.40 -1.45 -0.25
N GLY A 158 -8.78 -0.68 0.77
CA GLY A 158 -9.81 0.35 0.71
C GLY A 158 -11.16 -0.16 0.14
N ALA A 159 -11.68 0.52 -0.87
CA ALA A 159 -12.89 0.12 -1.61
C ALA A 159 -12.63 -0.97 -2.67
N GLY A 160 -11.60 -1.80 -2.49
CA GLY A 160 -11.34 -2.95 -3.36
C GLY A 160 -10.84 -2.55 -4.76
N THR A 161 -11.42 -3.15 -5.79
CA THR A 161 -10.97 -2.97 -7.18
C THR A 161 -11.05 -1.53 -7.69
N GLU A 162 -11.89 -0.69 -7.13
CA GLU A 162 -11.98 0.74 -7.48
C GLU A 162 -10.70 1.48 -7.06
N VAL A 163 -10.19 1.21 -5.86
CA VAL A 163 -8.91 1.77 -5.42
C VAL A 163 -7.77 1.29 -6.32
N LYS A 164 -7.75 0.01 -6.67
CA LYS A 164 -6.75 -0.55 -7.58
C LYS A 164 -6.79 0.14 -8.95
N ARG A 165 -7.97 0.29 -9.52
CA ARG A 165 -8.18 1.00 -10.78
C ARG A 165 -7.67 2.43 -10.70
N TRP A 166 -8.03 3.14 -9.63
CA TRP A 166 -7.61 4.52 -9.41
C TRP A 166 -6.08 4.65 -9.38
N LEU A 167 -5.40 3.76 -8.63
CA LEU A 167 -3.93 3.74 -8.53
C LEU A 167 -3.27 3.45 -9.89
N LEU A 168 -3.80 2.48 -10.66
CA LEU A 168 -3.27 2.16 -11.98
C LEU A 168 -3.47 3.29 -13.00
N ILE A 169 -4.56 4.05 -12.89
CA ILE A 169 -4.78 5.26 -13.70
C ILE A 169 -3.81 6.37 -13.29
N LEU A 170 -3.64 6.61 -11.98
CA LEU A 170 -2.67 7.56 -11.45
C LEU A 170 -1.26 7.28 -11.99
N GLU A 171 -0.89 6.00 -12.04
CA GLU A 171 0.40 5.55 -12.52
C GLU A 171 0.53 5.49 -14.05
N GLY A 172 -0.54 5.76 -14.78
CA GLY A 172 -0.56 5.71 -16.24
C GLY A 172 -0.56 4.29 -16.84
N SER A 173 -0.76 3.25 -16.02
CA SER A 173 -0.86 1.85 -16.46
C SER A 173 -2.23 1.52 -17.06
N LEU A 174 -3.24 2.34 -16.79
CA LEU A 174 -4.57 2.28 -17.38
C LEU A 174 -4.97 3.65 -17.91
N PRO A 175 -5.70 3.71 -19.04
CA PRO A 175 -6.28 4.95 -19.50
C PRO A 175 -7.37 5.42 -18.52
N PRO A 176 -7.54 6.75 -18.32
CA PRO A 176 -8.65 7.28 -17.55
C PRO A 176 -9.97 6.88 -18.27
N THR A 177 -10.95 6.40 -17.50
CA THR A 177 -12.31 6.18 -17.99
C THR A 177 -13.08 7.49 -18.02
N LEU A 178 -14.13 7.60 -18.83
CA LEU A 178 -14.96 8.82 -18.90
C LEU A 178 -15.58 9.20 -17.55
N ASP A 179 -15.76 8.21 -16.67
CA ASP A 179 -16.31 8.38 -15.32
C ASP A 179 -15.22 8.60 -14.25
N TRP A 180 -13.94 8.62 -14.67
CA TRP A 180 -12.86 8.85 -13.74
C TRP A 180 -12.82 10.32 -13.33
N GLN A 181 -13.17 10.57 -12.08
CA GLN A 181 -12.91 11.83 -11.42
C GLN A 181 -11.74 11.63 -10.45
N PRO A 182 -10.69 12.48 -10.51
CA PRO A 182 -9.77 12.54 -9.40
C PRO A 182 -10.62 12.86 -8.16
N MET A 183 -10.68 11.93 -7.21
CA MET A 183 -11.32 12.21 -5.94
C MET A 183 -10.51 13.35 -5.32
N GLY A 184 -10.98 14.58 -5.51
CA GLY A 184 -10.41 15.75 -4.85
C GLY A 184 -10.45 15.55 -3.34
N PRO A 185 -9.63 16.27 -2.56
CA PRO A 185 -9.75 16.25 -1.12
C PRO A 185 -11.23 16.53 -0.80
N GLN A 186 -11.88 15.61 -0.10
CA GLN A 186 -13.19 15.88 0.47
C GLN A 186 -13.00 17.11 1.39
N ALA A 187 -13.42 18.26 0.88
CA ALA A 187 -13.55 19.43 1.70
C ALA A 187 -14.49 19.03 2.84
N ASP A 188 -14.03 19.24 4.07
CA ASP A 188 -14.86 19.14 5.27
C ASP A 188 -16.19 19.82 4.98
N ARG A 189 -17.25 19.02 4.81
CA ARG A 189 -18.59 19.54 4.99
C ARG A 189 -18.76 19.71 6.49
N ALA A 190 -18.26 20.83 6.98
CA ALA A 190 -18.68 21.36 8.25
C ALA A 190 -20.19 21.57 8.16
N ASP A 191 -20.90 20.93 9.07
CA ASP A 191 -22.31 21.09 9.33
C ASP A 191 -22.68 22.59 9.42
N SER A 192 -23.70 22.94 8.68
CA SER A 192 -24.53 24.12 8.97
C SER A 192 -25.82 23.67 9.58
#